data_479b84d4d4380ca5fa16a04864a7aff8
#
_entry.id   479b84d4d4380ca5fa16a04864a7aff8
#
_cell.length_a   1.000
_cell.length_b   1.000
_cell.length_c   1.000
_cell.angle_alpha   90.00
_cell.angle_beta   90.00
_cell.angle_gamma   90.00
#
_symmetry.space_group_name_H-M   'P 1'
#
loop_
_entity.id
_entity.type
_entity.pdbx_description
1 polymer ?
#
loop_
_entity_poly.entity_id
_entity_poly.type
_entity_poly.pdbx_seq_one_letter_code
_entity_poly.pdbx_strand_id
1 'polypeptide(L)'
;MLENTLNSMTKEGWDLYSIYEADGTSGLVYNCIFVREVENFYDEAEFEDILGFKSQMEKMLYSKEQPYELCLNIQKKIRERRAKIEEIKKFLENAKDDEREFLNEEISKELDKLNNLKKQLKSLLSPSKMAQNLGEERLSINLSEELYILNNGQSEQNLLAQTIKARQELLQELGYIIPKVQFVENPELDENTFTISIHAVPVVKAKAYAGHIMFFEDELNLEKYPKNSIKTKDPLTSKKVVWIEEASCKDFWAKGITPCEYIVEYLKHYAITHVNEIFSYADINRYIELVSEHNSFLIDSILGDFISVSELKYIFCSLIRERVSVKDVVFIFEKINDFSDDSTKADLLDKLRCALSRQICYSVANEDKVIFAYEVSGDVIKMLETQSYSEPDGVVKIDGTKFSKFKKELKESFSQGQRAVLIAPQHLRQLLFVLISQIYGDVSVLCPEEISADFELKILGKI
;
A
#
# COMPACT_ATOMS: atom_id res chain seq x y z
N MET A 1 -43.34 13.44 19.60
CA MET A 1 -42.13 13.36 20.44
C MET A 1 -40.90 13.70 19.65
N LEU A 2 -40.64 13.06 18.50
CA LEU A 2 -39.49 13.34 17.60
C LEU A 2 -39.43 14.81 17.19
N GLU A 3 -40.55 15.38 16.70
CA GLU A 3 -40.67 16.77 16.26
C GLU A 3 -40.33 17.79 17.36
N ASN A 4 -40.71 17.52 18.59
CA ASN A 4 -40.40 18.37 19.73
C ASN A 4 -38.87 18.32 20.07
N THR A 5 -38.25 17.16 19.92
CA THR A 5 -36.81 16.99 20.13
C THR A 5 -36.02 17.70 19.03
N LEU A 6 -36.43 17.55 17.78
CA LEU A 6 -35.82 18.24 16.63
C LEU A 6 -35.88 19.76 16.78
N ASN A 7 -37.08 20.27 17.15
CA ASN A 7 -37.30 21.70 17.36
C ASN A 7 -36.51 22.25 18.57
N SER A 8 -36.26 21.42 19.61
CA SER A 8 -35.45 21.81 20.75
C SER A 8 -33.97 21.94 20.35
N MET A 9 -33.43 20.96 19.61
CA MET A 9 -32.03 20.95 19.18
C MET A 9 -31.74 22.09 18.21
N THR A 10 -32.65 22.39 17.28
CA THR A 10 -32.50 23.54 16.36
C THR A 10 -32.50 24.87 17.09
N LYS A 11 -33.28 25.03 18.15
CA LYS A 11 -33.27 26.24 19.01
C LYS A 11 -31.97 26.40 19.78
N GLU A 12 -31.23 25.31 20.02
CA GLU A 12 -29.92 25.31 20.65
C GLU A 12 -28.76 25.46 19.65
N GLY A 13 -29.08 25.70 18.36
CA GLY A 13 -28.09 25.92 17.31
C GLY A 13 -27.48 24.63 16.76
N TRP A 14 -28.23 23.52 16.84
CA TRP A 14 -27.82 22.25 16.22
C TRP A 14 -28.59 22.01 14.95
N ASP A 15 -27.92 21.70 13.85
CA ASP A 15 -28.53 21.31 12.59
C ASP A 15 -28.62 19.78 12.49
N LEU A 16 -29.76 19.30 11.98
CA LEU A 16 -29.96 17.88 11.73
C LEU A 16 -29.16 17.45 10.50
N TYR A 17 -28.17 16.59 10.69
CA TYR A 17 -27.33 16.07 9.62
C TYR A 17 -27.95 14.84 8.95
N SER A 18 -28.42 13.86 9.72
CA SER A 18 -29.12 12.70 9.20
C SER A 18 -30.07 12.08 10.21
N ILE A 19 -31.10 11.38 9.68
CA ILE A 19 -32.05 10.54 10.42
C ILE A 19 -32.04 9.15 9.79
N TYR A 20 -31.98 8.09 10.60
CA TYR A 20 -32.18 6.72 10.14
C TYR A 20 -33.03 5.94 11.14
N GLU A 21 -33.84 5.04 10.60
CA GLU A 21 -34.67 4.14 11.39
C GLU A 21 -33.82 2.96 11.89
N ALA A 22 -34.09 2.54 13.12
CA ALA A 22 -33.53 1.35 13.70
C ALA A 22 -34.63 0.49 14.31
N ASP A 23 -34.59 -0.81 14.11
CA ASP A 23 -35.51 -1.75 14.69
C ASP A 23 -35.33 -1.82 16.23
N GLY A 24 -36.31 -1.33 16.93
CA GLY A 24 -36.39 -1.43 18.40
C GLY A 24 -37.35 -2.52 18.84
N THR A 25 -37.07 -3.16 19.95
CA THR A 25 -37.89 -4.26 20.52
C THR A 25 -39.32 -3.87 20.93
N SER A 26 -39.69 -2.58 20.80
CA SER A 26 -41.03 -2.07 21.21
C SER A 26 -41.55 -0.91 20.40
N GLY A 27 -41.03 -0.70 19.17
CA GLY A 27 -41.48 0.35 18.24
C GLY A 27 -40.37 0.94 17.41
N LEU A 28 -40.73 1.75 16.41
CA LEU A 28 -39.79 2.48 15.55
C LEU A 28 -38.94 3.43 16.40
N VAL A 29 -37.63 3.24 16.35
CA VAL A 29 -36.64 4.11 16.98
C VAL A 29 -35.91 4.87 15.89
N TYR A 30 -35.85 6.19 16.00
CA TYR A 30 -35.12 7.05 15.08
C TYR A 30 -33.81 7.50 15.74
N ASN A 31 -32.72 7.26 15.06
CA ASN A 31 -31.42 7.80 15.43
C ASN A 31 -31.18 9.07 14.63
N CYS A 32 -30.96 10.19 15.31
CA CYS A 32 -30.71 11.49 14.70
C CYS A 32 -29.27 11.91 14.96
N ILE A 33 -28.55 12.30 13.92
CA ILE A 33 -27.21 12.88 14.03
C ILE A 33 -27.35 14.39 13.86
N PHE A 34 -26.90 15.13 14.85
CA PHE A 34 -26.87 16.59 14.83
C PHE A 34 -25.42 17.07 14.71
N VAL A 35 -25.24 18.12 13.91
CA VAL A 35 -23.98 18.86 13.80
C VAL A 35 -24.22 20.30 14.22
N ARG A 36 -23.23 20.90 14.83
CA ARG A 36 -23.22 22.31 15.17
C ARG A 36 -22.02 22.96 14.55
N GLU A 37 -22.22 24.02 13.76
CA GLU A 37 -21.15 24.94 13.45
C GLU A 37 -20.67 25.60 14.74
N VAL A 38 -19.48 25.24 15.17
CA VAL A 38 -18.79 25.98 16.23
C VAL A 38 -18.15 27.17 15.52
N GLU A 39 -18.71 28.37 15.69
CA GLU A 39 -17.95 29.58 15.38
C GLU A 39 -16.60 29.47 16.09
N ASN A 40 -15.52 29.52 15.30
CA ASN A 40 -14.16 29.42 15.79
C ASN A 40 -13.85 30.54 16.77
N PHE A 41 -14.15 30.31 18.05
CA PHE A 41 -13.56 31.04 19.16
C PHE A 41 -12.28 30.32 19.60
N TYR A 42 -11.39 30.06 18.65
CA TYR A 42 -10.00 29.74 19.00
C TYR A 42 -9.19 31.04 18.85
N ASP A 43 -8.74 31.57 19.99
CA ASP A 43 -7.68 32.57 20.03
C ASP A 43 -6.49 32.00 19.23
N GLU A 44 -5.82 32.81 18.38
CA GLU A 44 -4.69 32.37 17.56
C GLU A 44 -3.59 31.70 18.43
N ALA A 45 -3.46 32.07 19.69
CA ALA A 45 -2.56 31.45 20.66
C ALA A 45 -2.95 29.98 21.01
N GLU A 46 -4.26 29.64 21.08
CA GLU A 46 -4.70 28.25 21.28
C GLU A 46 -4.48 27.41 20.02
N PHE A 47 -4.55 28.02 18.84
CA PHE A 47 -4.31 27.33 17.57
C PHE A 47 -2.82 27.00 17.37
N GLU A 48 -1.92 27.91 17.78
CA GLU A 48 -0.48 27.62 17.80
C GLU A 48 -0.13 26.52 18.83
N ASP A 49 -0.79 26.48 19.99
CA ASP A 49 -0.59 25.43 21.00
C ASP A 49 -1.13 24.07 20.51
N ILE A 50 -2.24 24.05 19.77
CA ILE A 50 -2.79 22.83 19.14
C ILE A 50 -1.91 22.36 17.97
N LEU A 51 -1.38 23.27 17.15
CA LEU A 51 -0.44 22.96 16.08
C LEU A 51 0.93 22.53 16.65
N GLY A 52 1.41 23.21 17.70
CA GLY A 52 2.61 22.81 18.43
C GLY A 52 2.45 21.45 19.11
N PHE A 53 1.27 21.15 19.66
CA PHE A 53 0.94 19.85 20.24
C PHE A 53 0.84 18.76 19.17
N LYS A 54 0.22 19.05 18.02
CA LYS A 54 0.13 18.14 16.88
C LYS A 54 1.51 17.87 16.27
N SER A 55 2.35 18.89 16.13
CA SER A 55 3.74 18.77 15.69
C SER A 55 4.62 18.03 16.71
N GLN A 56 4.39 18.22 18.02
CA GLN A 56 5.08 17.45 19.06
C GLN A 56 4.60 16.00 19.10
N MET A 57 3.29 15.73 18.93
CA MET A 57 2.76 14.37 18.80
C MET A 57 3.26 13.68 17.52
N GLU A 58 3.33 14.39 16.41
CA GLU A 58 3.92 13.86 15.18
C GLU A 58 5.42 13.59 15.37
N LYS A 59 6.16 14.48 15.98
CA LYS A 59 7.57 14.25 16.35
C LYS A 59 7.76 13.11 17.35
N MET A 60 6.80 12.89 18.26
CA MET A 60 6.83 11.79 19.23
C MET A 60 6.40 10.45 18.60
N LEU A 61 5.50 10.46 17.60
CA LEU A 61 5.13 9.28 16.81
C LEU A 61 6.26 8.82 15.87
N TYR A 62 7.15 9.74 15.51
CA TYR A 62 8.34 9.47 14.68
C TYR A 62 9.64 9.46 15.51
N SER A 63 9.58 9.62 16.84
CA SER A 63 10.76 9.47 17.70
C SER A 63 11.03 7.97 17.92
N LYS A 64 12.32 7.64 18.08
CA LYS A 64 12.84 6.28 18.36
C LYS A 64 12.28 5.65 19.66
N GLU A 65 11.49 6.38 20.45
CA GLU A 65 10.92 5.88 21.70
C GLU A 65 9.73 4.97 21.41
N GLN A 66 9.86 3.71 21.74
CA GLN A 66 8.73 2.77 21.74
C GLN A 66 7.59 3.30 22.61
N PRO A 67 6.31 3.03 22.29
CA PRO A 67 5.16 3.49 23.09
C PRO A 67 5.30 3.21 24.59
N TYR A 68 6.00 2.15 24.96
CA TYR A 68 6.33 1.78 26.33
C TYR A 68 7.30 2.78 26.98
N GLU A 69 8.39 3.17 26.32
CA GLU A 69 9.36 4.14 26.81
C GLU A 69 8.74 5.53 26.97
N LEU A 70 7.87 5.91 26.02
CA LEU A 70 7.10 7.15 26.13
C LEU A 70 6.20 7.15 27.37
N CYS A 71 5.51 6.06 27.66
CA CYS A 71 4.71 5.92 28.88
C CYS A 71 5.57 6.03 30.14
N LEU A 72 6.76 5.41 30.16
CA LEU A 72 7.70 5.50 31.29
C LEU A 72 8.22 6.92 31.48
N ASN A 73 8.55 7.63 30.42
CA ASN A 73 8.99 9.01 30.46
C ASN A 73 7.90 9.94 30.99
N ILE A 74 6.65 9.75 30.55
CA ILE A 74 5.52 10.54 31.08
C ILE A 74 5.29 10.21 32.56
N GLN A 75 5.38 8.96 32.97
CA GLN A 75 5.27 8.58 34.39
C GLN A 75 6.40 9.20 35.24
N LYS A 76 7.63 9.27 34.72
CA LYS A 76 8.74 9.93 35.38
C LYS A 76 8.45 11.42 35.55
N LYS A 77 8.03 12.13 34.51
CA LYS A 77 7.65 13.55 34.57
C LYS A 77 6.49 13.79 35.54
N ILE A 78 5.50 12.90 35.62
CA ILE A 78 4.41 12.98 36.62
C ILE A 78 4.96 12.92 38.05
N ARG A 79 5.93 12.01 38.32
CA ARG A 79 6.56 11.92 39.65
C ARG A 79 7.34 13.18 40.01
N GLU A 80 8.12 13.71 39.07
CA GLU A 80 8.89 14.95 39.26
C GLU A 80 7.98 16.14 39.55
N ARG A 81 6.87 16.29 38.80
CA ARG A 81 5.89 17.37 39.06
C ARG A 81 5.18 17.22 40.40
N ARG A 82 4.84 16.01 40.82
CA ARG A 82 4.27 15.75 42.15
C ARG A 82 5.25 16.15 43.26
N ALA A 83 6.53 15.77 43.13
CA ALA A 83 7.55 16.14 44.13
C ALA A 83 7.70 17.66 44.24
N LYS A 84 7.73 18.37 43.07
CA LYS A 84 7.79 19.82 43.05
C LYS A 84 6.59 20.49 43.74
N ILE A 85 5.37 20.00 43.48
CA ILE A 85 4.15 20.51 44.14
C ILE A 85 4.22 20.31 45.66
N GLU A 86 4.69 19.16 46.12
CA GLU A 86 4.84 18.90 47.56
C GLU A 86 5.93 19.79 48.21
N GLU A 87 6.98 20.10 47.48
CA GLU A 87 8.00 21.05 47.93
C GLU A 87 7.42 22.46 48.06
N ILE A 88 6.70 22.97 47.06
CA ILE A 88 6.06 24.28 47.11
C ILE A 88 5.03 24.36 48.25
N LYS A 89 4.26 23.29 48.48
CA LYS A 89 3.31 23.21 49.61
C LYS A 89 4.02 23.35 50.99
N LYS A 90 5.19 22.72 51.17
CA LYS A 90 5.97 22.86 52.38
C LYS A 90 6.46 24.31 52.59
N PHE A 91 6.82 25.02 51.50
CA PHE A 91 7.14 26.44 51.58
C PHE A 91 5.88 27.26 51.94
N LEU A 92 4.73 26.93 51.40
CA LEU A 92 3.46 27.61 51.67
C LEU A 92 3.06 27.55 53.15
N GLU A 93 3.36 26.45 53.85
CA GLU A 93 3.07 26.28 55.28
C GLU A 93 3.80 27.33 56.16
N ASN A 94 5.00 27.78 55.75
CA ASN A 94 5.85 28.71 56.47
C ASN A 94 5.87 30.14 55.86
N ALA A 95 5.07 30.39 54.81
CA ALA A 95 5.08 31.64 54.06
C ALA A 95 4.25 32.75 54.73
N LYS A 96 4.67 34.01 54.57
CA LYS A 96 3.90 35.19 54.94
C LYS A 96 2.77 35.48 53.98
N ASP A 97 1.79 36.27 54.39
CA ASP A 97 0.55 36.47 53.61
C ASP A 97 0.81 36.99 52.17
N ASP A 98 1.79 37.87 52.00
CA ASP A 98 2.17 38.42 50.68
C ASP A 98 2.82 37.38 49.72
N GLU A 99 3.43 36.34 50.27
CA GLU A 99 4.09 35.27 49.49
C GLU A 99 3.13 34.12 49.16
N ARG A 100 2.04 33.98 49.92
CA ARG A 100 1.07 32.89 49.77
C ARG A 100 0.32 32.95 48.45
N GLU A 101 -0.03 34.14 47.99
CA GLU A 101 -0.76 34.28 46.71
C GLU A 101 0.11 33.81 45.55
N PHE A 102 1.39 34.22 45.51
CA PHE A 102 2.35 33.78 44.49
C PHE A 102 2.58 32.28 44.51
N LEU A 103 2.77 31.66 45.68
CA LEU A 103 2.97 30.21 45.81
C LEU A 103 1.72 29.41 45.42
N ASN A 104 0.52 29.92 45.71
CA ASN A 104 -0.73 29.29 45.26
C ASN A 104 -0.90 29.33 43.73
N GLU A 105 -0.51 30.44 43.10
CA GLU A 105 -0.50 30.55 41.64
C GLU A 105 0.50 29.56 40.99
N GLU A 106 1.70 29.42 41.61
CA GLU A 106 2.69 28.44 41.13
C GLU A 106 2.21 26.99 41.28
N ILE A 107 1.55 26.66 42.40
CA ILE A 107 0.92 25.37 42.62
C ILE A 107 -0.15 25.11 41.56
N SER A 108 -0.99 26.12 41.24
CA SER A 108 -2.02 25.98 40.22
C SER A 108 -1.41 25.66 38.83
N LYS A 109 -0.38 26.39 38.43
CA LYS A 109 0.35 26.17 37.17
C LYS A 109 0.96 24.74 37.08
N GLU A 110 1.55 24.26 38.17
CA GLU A 110 2.13 22.91 38.22
C GLU A 110 1.06 21.81 38.24
N LEU A 111 -0.10 22.07 38.88
CA LEU A 111 -1.25 21.17 38.86
C LEU A 111 -1.83 21.02 37.44
N ASP A 112 -1.93 22.11 36.68
CA ASP A 112 -2.40 22.08 35.30
C ASP A 112 -1.47 21.24 34.41
N LYS A 113 -0.15 21.46 34.54
CA LYS A 113 0.85 20.63 33.84
C LYS A 113 0.75 19.16 34.24
N LEU A 114 0.54 18.86 35.52
CA LEU A 114 0.34 17.49 36.01
C LEU A 114 -0.93 16.84 35.42
N ASN A 115 -2.01 17.61 35.39
CA ASN A 115 -3.28 17.14 34.82
C ASN A 115 -3.18 16.85 33.31
N ASN A 116 -2.45 17.70 32.58
CA ASN A 116 -2.17 17.47 31.16
C ASN A 116 -1.35 16.19 30.93
N LEU A 117 -0.29 15.95 31.71
CA LEU A 117 0.49 14.72 31.64
C LEU A 117 -0.35 13.48 31.97
N LYS A 118 -1.24 13.57 32.98
CA LYS A 118 -2.18 12.47 33.30
C LYS A 118 -3.17 12.18 32.17
N LYS A 119 -3.70 13.24 31.52
CA LYS A 119 -4.58 13.09 30.34
C LYS A 119 -3.85 12.42 29.19
N GLN A 120 -2.60 12.82 28.93
CA GLN A 120 -1.75 12.21 27.90
C GLN A 120 -1.51 10.73 28.18
N LEU A 121 -1.09 10.39 29.40
CA LEU A 121 -0.88 8.99 29.78
C LEU A 121 -2.17 8.15 29.68
N LYS A 122 -3.30 8.66 30.15
CA LYS A 122 -4.60 8.00 30.03
C LYS A 122 -5.00 7.80 28.56
N SER A 123 -4.71 8.78 27.72
CA SER A 123 -4.97 8.71 26.28
C SER A 123 -4.12 7.63 25.60
N LEU A 124 -2.82 7.54 25.92
CA LEU A 124 -1.93 6.51 25.36
C LEU A 124 -2.29 5.11 25.83
N LEU A 125 -2.76 4.97 27.07
CA LEU A 125 -3.16 3.68 27.64
C LEU A 125 -4.63 3.31 27.36
N SER A 126 -5.39 4.13 26.63
CA SER A 126 -6.78 3.81 26.32
C SER A 126 -6.85 2.66 25.31
N PRO A 127 -7.68 1.61 25.56
CA PRO A 127 -7.81 0.48 24.62
C PRO A 127 -8.22 0.91 23.21
N SER A 128 -9.05 1.95 23.08
CA SER A 128 -9.47 2.48 21.78
C SER A 128 -8.33 3.11 20.98
N LYS A 129 -7.38 3.80 21.63
CA LYS A 129 -6.19 4.31 20.93
C LYS A 129 -5.18 3.21 20.65
N MET A 130 -5.01 2.25 21.55
CA MET A 130 -4.18 1.07 21.27
C MET A 130 -4.77 0.26 20.10
N ALA A 131 -6.09 0.15 20.03
CA ALA A 131 -6.77 -0.52 18.92
C ALA A 131 -6.67 0.26 17.58
N GLN A 132 -6.60 1.59 17.60
CA GLN A 132 -6.37 2.38 16.38
C GLN A 132 -5.02 2.11 15.73
N ASN A 133 -4.02 1.71 16.53
CA ASN A 133 -2.69 1.34 16.02
C ASN A 133 -2.64 -0.14 15.55
N LEU A 134 -3.69 -0.92 15.82
CA LEU A 134 -3.78 -2.29 15.33
C LEU A 134 -4.26 -2.28 13.87
N GLY A 135 -3.41 -2.71 12.96
CA GLY A 135 -3.81 -3.03 11.59
C GLY A 135 -3.62 -1.95 10.53
N GLU A 136 -2.97 -0.81 10.83
CA GLU A 136 -2.70 0.21 9.80
C GLU A 136 -1.41 -0.03 9.00
N GLU A 137 -0.51 -0.90 9.45
CA GLU A 137 0.74 -1.19 8.75
C GLU A 137 0.57 -2.27 7.69
N ARG A 138 -0.16 -1.95 6.61
CA ARG A 138 -0.28 -2.89 5.49
C ARG A 138 0.99 -2.97 4.65
N LEU A 139 1.76 -1.89 4.58
CA LEU A 139 2.94 -1.79 3.73
C LEU A 139 3.98 -0.88 4.37
N SER A 140 5.17 -1.40 4.62
CA SER A 140 6.28 -0.64 5.19
C SER A 140 7.60 -0.92 4.49
N ILE A 141 8.49 0.09 4.50
CA ILE A 141 9.87 -0.01 4.05
C ILE A 141 10.74 0.20 5.28
N ASN A 142 11.45 -0.85 5.69
CA ASN A 142 12.41 -0.76 6.78
C ASN A 142 13.79 -0.49 6.18
N LEU A 143 14.48 0.48 6.70
CA LEU A 143 15.75 0.99 6.20
C LEU A 143 16.84 0.85 7.27
N SER A 144 18.06 0.46 6.89
CA SER A 144 19.22 0.57 7.77
C SER A 144 19.52 2.05 8.05
N GLU A 145 20.33 2.33 9.08
CA GLU A 145 20.65 3.68 9.52
C GLU A 145 21.21 4.55 8.37
N GLU A 146 22.09 3.97 7.52
CA GLU A 146 22.70 4.66 6.39
C GLU A 146 21.67 5.00 5.30
N LEU A 147 20.65 4.16 5.11
CA LEU A 147 19.60 4.40 4.11
C LEU A 147 18.49 5.29 4.62
N TYR A 148 18.30 5.40 5.93
CA TYR A 148 17.22 6.22 6.49
C TYR A 148 17.38 7.71 6.17
N ILE A 149 18.61 8.15 5.89
CA ILE A 149 18.91 9.52 5.42
C ILE A 149 18.17 9.86 4.12
N LEU A 150 17.84 8.88 3.29
CA LEU A 150 17.08 9.06 2.04
C LEU A 150 15.65 9.53 2.28
N ASN A 151 15.12 9.33 3.49
CA ASN A 151 13.78 9.78 3.89
C ASN A 151 13.76 11.24 4.38
N ASN A 152 14.91 11.77 4.85
CA ASN A 152 15.00 13.06 5.53
C ASN A 152 15.37 14.24 4.61
N GLY A 153 15.59 14.00 3.31
CA GLY A 153 15.99 15.04 2.36
C GLY A 153 14.86 16.01 2.03
N GLN A 154 15.18 17.32 1.92
CA GLN A 154 14.26 18.35 1.38
C GLN A 154 14.20 18.31 -0.18
N SER A 155 14.89 17.38 -0.81
CA SER A 155 14.96 17.22 -2.26
C SER A 155 13.70 16.53 -2.77
N GLU A 156 13.26 16.90 -3.98
CA GLU A 156 12.21 16.19 -4.73
C GLU A 156 12.59 14.74 -5.07
N GLN A 157 13.84 14.36 -4.83
CA GLN A 157 14.36 13.01 -5.05
C GLN A 157 14.40 12.16 -3.78
N ASN A 158 13.83 12.62 -2.68
CA ASN A 158 13.77 11.81 -1.46
C ASN A 158 12.79 10.62 -1.62
N LEU A 159 12.93 9.64 -0.73
CA LEU A 159 12.16 8.39 -0.81
C LEU A 159 10.65 8.62 -0.71
N LEU A 160 10.21 9.59 0.09
CA LEU A 160 8.79 9.95 0.22
C LEU A 160 8.24 10.52 -1.10
N ALA A 161 8.95 11.46 -1.74
CA ALA A 161 8.52 12.06 -3.00
C ALA A 161 8.46 11.01 -4.12
N GLN A 162 9.47 10.14 -4.23
CA GLN A 162 9.48 9.03 -5.20
C GLN A 162 8.35 8.03 -4.94
N THR A 163 8.02 7.76 -3.69
CA THR A 163 6.87 6.90 -3.33
C THR A 163 5.53 7.52 -3.72
N ILE A 164 5.37 8.83 -3.53
CA ILE A 164 4.16 9.56 -3.97
C ILE A 164 4.04 9.48 -5.50
N LYS A 165 5.14 9.70 -6.22
CA LYS A 165 5.19 9.58 -7.67
C LYS A 165 4.79 8.18 -8.15
N ALA A 166 5.36 7.14 -7.56
CA ALA A 166 5.02 5.74 -7.87
C ALA A 166 3.54 5.41 -7.62
N ARG A 167 2.95 5.93 -6.55
CA ARG A 167 1.52 5.77 -6.28
C ARG A 167 0.66 6.42 -7.37
N GLN A 168 1.06 7.59 -7.88
CA GLN A 168 0.38 8.27 -8.97
C GLN A 168 0.56 7.52 -10.30
N GLU A 169 1.76 7.00 -10.58
CA GLU A 169 2.03 6.18 -11.76
C GLU A 169 1.14 4.94 -11.79
N LEU A 170 1.10 4.15 -10.71
CA LEU A 170 0.26 2.96 -10.64
C LEU A 170 -1.24 3.26 -10.68
N LEU A 171 -1.67 4.39 -10.14
CA LEU A 171 -3.05 4.84 -10.31
C LEU A 171 -3.34 5.18 -11.78
N GLN A 172 -2.41 5.85 -12.47
CA GLN A 172 -2.60 6.23 -13.86
C GLN A 172 -2.49 5.05 -14.83
N GLU A 173 -1.63 4.09 -14.55
CA GLU A 173 -1.41 2.91 -15.39
C GLU A 173 -2.46 1.84 -15.15
N LEU A 174 -2.62 1.43 -13.91
CA LEU A 174 -3.42 0.28 -13.52
C LEU A 174 -4.75 0.63 -12.86
N GLY A 175 -4.97 1.89 -12.48
CA GLY A 175 -6.11 2.23 -11.62
C GLY A 175 -5.93 1.75 -10.17
N TYR A 176 -4.74 1.29 -9.79
CA TYR A 176 -4.46 0.74 -8.46
C TYR A 176 -3.96 1.80 -7.49
N ILE A 177 -4.67 1.96 -6.38
CA ILE A 177 -4.31 2.89 -5.30
C ILE A 177 -3.53 2.13 -4.24
N ILE A 178 -2.20 2.24 -4.25
CA ILE A 178 -1.37 1.69 -3.18
C ILE A 178 -1.70 2.41 -1.86
N PRO A 179 -1.89 1.68 -0.73
CA PRO A 179 -2.10 2.27 0.57
C PRO A 179 -0.91 3.14 1.02
N LYS A 180 -1.06 3.82 2.15
CA LYS A 180 0.04 4.56 2.77
C LYS A 180 1.19 3.62 3.07
N VAL A 181 2.40 4.02 2.68
CA VAL A 181 3.65 3.32 2.97
C VAL A 181 4.29 3.93 4.19
N GLN A 182 4.71 3.12 5.15
CA GLN A 182 5.45 3.56 6.32
C GLN A 182 6.95 3.39 6.08
N PHE A 183 7.74 4.36 6.52
CA PHE A 183 9.20 4.29 6.52
C PHE A 183 9.68 4.10 7.94
N VAL A 184 10.38 3.00 8.19
CA VAL A 184 10.84 2.60 9.52
C VAL A 184 12.35 2.50 9.52
N GLU A 185 13.03 3.20 10.42
CA GLU A 185 14.44 2.97 10.69
C GLU A 185 14.60 1.67 11.49
N ASN A 186 15.36 0.74 10.97
CA ASN A 186 15.62 -0.54 11.64
C ASN A 186 17.14 -0.75 11.85
N PRO A 187 17.65 -0.50 13.05
CA PRO A 187 19.07 -0.64 13.36
C PRO A 187 19.56 -2.10 13.40
N GLU A 188 18.64 -3.08 13.34
CA GLU A 188 19.02 -4.50 13.29
C GLU A 188 19.34 -4.96 11.86
N LEU A 189 19.06 -4.13 10.85
CA LEU A 189 19.42 -4.44 9.48
C LEU A 189 20.92 -4.27 9.24
N ASP A 190 21.48 -5.14 8.41
CA ASP A 190 22.84 -4.97 7.93
C ASP A 190 23.01 -3.63 7.19
N GLU A 191 24.22 -3.11 7.15
CA GLU A 191 24.54 -1.86 6.44
C GLU A 191 24.05 -1.87 5.00
N ASN A 192 23.54 -0.71 4.56
CA ASN A 192 23.01 -0.48 3.20
C ASN A 192 21.87 -1.45 2.80
N THR A 193 21.12 -1.93 3.76
CA THR A 193 20.04 -2.89 3.54
C THR A 193 18.68 -2.25 3.76
N PHE A 194 17.74 -2.62 2.91
CA PHE A 194 16.32 -2.32 3.10
C PHE A 194 15.48 -3.60 3.02
N THR A 195 14.33 -3.59 3.66
CA THR A 195 13.30 -4.62 3.51
C THR A 195 11.95 -3.97 3.21
N ILE A 196 11.15 -4.61 2.38
CA ILE A 196 9.75 -4.28 2.22
C ILE A 196 8.96 -5.30 3.01
N SER A 197 8.04 -4.84 3.85
CA SER A 197 7.21 -5.70 4.67
C SER A 197 5.73 -5.46 4.39
N ILE A 198 4.97 -6.55 4.37
CA ILE A 198 3.51 -6.56 4.23
C ILE A 198 2.96 -7.14 5.52
N HIS A 199 2.06 -6.41 6.19
CA HIS A 199 1.54 -6.77 7.52
C HIS A 199 2.67 -7.13 8.52
N ALA A 200 3.73 -6.29 8.54
CA ALA A 200 4.94 -6.47 9.34
C ALA A 200 5.79 -7.73 9.00
N VAL A 201 5.45 -8.48 7.94
CA VAL A 201 6.25 -9.63 7.48
C VAL A 201 7.13 -9.20 6.30
N PRO A 202 8.47 -9.36 6.38
CA PRO A 202 9.36 -9.03 5.28
C PRO A 202 9.12 -9.94 4.07
N VAL A 203 8.85 -9.34 2.90
CA VAL A 203 8.67 -10.04 1.62
C VAL A 203 9.92 -9.99 0.76
N VAL A 204 10.79 -9.00 1.00
CA VAL A 204 12.09 -8.90 0.33
C VAL A 204 13.11 -8.21 1.23
N LYS A 205 14.39 -8.62 1.06
CA LYS A 205 15.58 -7.96 1.62
C LYS A 205 16.55 -7.71 0.49
N ALA A 206 16.96 -6.46 0.29
CA ALA A 206 17.91 -6.07 -0.76
C ALA A 206 18.85 -4.95 -0.27
N LYS A 207 19.89 -4.66 -1.06
CA LYS A 207 20.86 -3.62 -0.74
C LYS A 207 20.76 -2.46 -1.73
N ALA A 208 20.82 -1.25 -1.19
CA ALA A 208 20.98 -0.01 -1.94
C ALA A 208 22.08 0.83 -1.28
N TYR A 209 22.70 1.73 -2.01
CA TYR A 209 23.85 2.49 -1.49
C TYR A 209 23.58 3.99 -1.59
N ALA A 210 23.42 4.65 -0.46
CA ALA A 210 23.27 6.10 -0.41
C ALA A 210 24.50 6.80 -1.01
N GLY A 211 24.29 7.87 -1.79
CA GLY A 211 25.36 8.59 -2.48
C GLY A 211 25.96 7.85 -3.69
N HIS A 212 25.35 6.76 -4.14
CA HIS A 212 25.73 6.03 -5.35
C HIS A 212 24.56 5.98 -6.33
N ILE A 213 24.88 5.76 -7.58
CA ILE A 213 23.92 5.55 -8.67
C ILE A 213 24.10 4.14 -9.20
N MET A 214 23.01 3.44 -9.40
CA MET A 214 22.98 2.08 -9.93
C MET A 214 22.87 2.08 -11.44
N PHE A 215 23.64 1.19 -12.09
CA PHE A 215 23.63 0.95 -13.53
C PHE A 215 23.57 -0.54 -13.81
N PHE A 216 22.89 -0.93 -14.87
CA PHE A 216 23.02 -2.28 -15.40
C PHE A 216 24.36 -2.43 -16.15
N GLU A 217 25.11 -3.51 -15.88
CA GLU A 217 26.44 -3.72 -16.51
C GLU A 217 26.33 -3.77 -18.05
N ASP A 218 25.23 -4.34 -18.56
CA ASP A 218 25.00 -4.52 -20.00
C ASP A 218 24.79 -3.18 -20.75
N GLU A 219 24.30 -2.17 -20.04
CA GLU A 219 23.98 -0.84 -20.59
C GLU A 219 25.14 0.15 -20.45
N LEU A 220 26.07 -0.16 -19.57
CA LEU A 220 27.20 0.69 -19.22
C LEU A 220 28.46 0.16 -19.93
N ASN A 221 28.67 0.54 -21.21
CA ASN A 221 29.83 0.16 -22.00
C ASN A 221 31.11 0.92 -21.54
N LEU A 222 31.58 0.66 -20.32
CA LEU A 222 32.79 1.22 -19.76
C LEU A 222 33.93 0.18 -19.82
N GLU A 223 35.05 0.53 -20.40
CA GLU A 223 36.28 -0.31 -20.41
C GLU A 223 36.81 -0.52 -18.97
N LYS A 224 36.65 0.48 -18.10
CA LYS A 224 37.03 0.42 -16.68
C LYS A 224 36.06 1.18 -15.84
N TYR A 225 35.60 0.55 -14.75
CA TYR A 225 34.79 1.20 -13.75
C TYR A 225 35.62 2.11 -12.84
N PRO A 226 35.06 3.22 -12.32
CA PRO A 226 35.71 4.05 -11.31
C PRO A 226 36.16 3.19 -10.09
N LYS A 227 37.22 3.66 -9.41
CA LYS A 227 37.63 3.06 -8.14
C LYS A 227 36.44 3.20 -7.18
N ASN A 228 36.23 2.24 -6.30
CA ASN A 228 35.13 2.17 -5.35
C ASN A 228 33.75 1.80 -5.94
N SER A 229 33.69 1.38 -7.21
CA SER A 229 32.44 0.82 -7.75
C SER A 229 32.08 -0.51 -7.09
N ILE A 230 30.83 -0.67 -6.68
CA ILE A 230 30.34 -1.87 -6.01
C ILE A 230 29.57 -2.72 -7.02
N LYS A 231 30.10 -3.89 -7.35
CA LYS A 231 29.49 -4.85 -8.26
C LYS A 231 28.64 -5.83 -7.48
N THR A 232 27.39 -5.97 -7.88
CA THR A 232 26.43 -6.88 -7.24
C THR A 232 25.46 -7.45 -8.27
N LYS A 233 24.55 -8.27 -7.83
CA LYS A 233 23.48 -8.81 -8.65
C LYS A 233 22.17 -8.31 -8.07
N ASP A 234 21.34 -7.73 -8.92
CA ASP A 234 20.01 -7.29 -8.50
C ASP A 234 19.11 -8.49 -8.23
N PRO A 235 18.56 -8.65 -7.02
CA PRO A 235 17.67 -9.76 -6.68
C PRO A 235 16.39 -9.79 -7.52
N LEU A 236 15.84 -8.64 -7.89
CA LEU A 236 14.57 -8.54 -8.61
C LEU A 236 14.71 -8.99 -10.07
N THR A 237 15.67 -8.46 -10.78
CA THR A 237 15.87 -8.73 -12.22
C THR A 237 16.87 -9.85 -12.51
N SER A 238 17.62 -10.27 -11.47
CA SER A 238 18.77 -11.19 -11.62
C SER A 238 19.90 -10.68 -12.54
N LYS A 239 19.86 -9.42 -12.95
CA LYS A 239 20.92 -8.78 -13.76
C LYS A 239 22.13 -8.41 -12.90
N LYS A 240 23.28 -8.29 -13.55
CA LYS A 240 24.46 -7.71 -12.92
C LYS A 240 24.33 -6.19 -12.91
N VAL A 241 24.56 -5.60 -11.76
CA VAL A 241 24.49 -4.16 -11.55
C VAL A 241 25.77 -3.64 -10.91
N VAL A 242 26.09 -2.41 -11.19
CA VAL A 242 27.21 -1.70 -10.59
C VAL A 242 26.71 -0.40 -9.97
N TRP A 243 27.10 -0.18 -8.73
CA TRP A 243 26.86 1.06 -8.02
C TRP A 243 28.12 1.93 -8.08
N ILE A 244 27.99 3.14 -8.55
CA ILE A 244 29.08 4.09 -8.75
C ILE A 244 28.82 5.34 -7.93
N GLU A 245 29.80 5.87 -7.23
CA GLU A 245 29.67 7.12 -6.48
C GLU A 245 29.13 8.24 -7.36
N GLU A 246 28.16 8.97 -6.86
CA GLU A 246 27.46 10.06 -7.56
C GLU A 246 28.42 11.07 -8.19
N ALA A 247 29.48 11.45 -7.45
CA ALA A 247 30.50 12.38 -7.91
C ALA A 247 31.25 11.90 -9.16
N SER A 248 31.29 10.58 -9.41
CA SER A 248 31.98 9.93 -10.53
C SER A 248 31.08 9.66 -11.73
N CYS A 249 29.76 9.96 -11.64
CA CYS A 249 28.77 9.62 -12.66
C CYS A 249 28.44 10.76 -13.63
N LYS A 250 29.09 11.92 -13.56
CA LYS A 250 28.69 13.17 -14.24
C LYS A 250 28.41 13.03 -15.74
N ASP A 251 29.15 12.16 -16.43
CA ASP A 251 29.08 12.01 -17.89
C ASP A 251 27.99 11.03 -18.36
N PHE A 252 27.45 10.19 -17.46
CA PHE A 252 26.48 9.13 -17.78
C PHE A 252 25.31 9.04 -16.82
N TRP A 253 25.10 10.06 -16.01
CA TRP A 253 24.03 10.15 -15.02
C TRP A 253 22.65 9.80 -15.55
N ALA A 254 22.34 10.24 -16.77
CA ALA A 254 21.01 10.08 -17.37
C ALA A 254 20.54 8.61 -17.56
N LYS A 255 21.45 7.65 -17.45
CA LYS A 255 21.16 6.21 -17.54
C LYS A 255 21.14 5.52 -16.19
N GLY A 256 21.41 6.23 -15.13
CA GLY A 256 21.53 5.68 -13.80
C GLY A 256 20.21 5.72 -13.05
N ILE A 257 20.07 4.84 -12.08
CA ILE A 257 18.93 4.72 -11.18
C ILE A 257 19.38 5.12 -9.78
N THR A 258 18.72 6.09 -9.18
CA THR A 258 19.03 6.54 -7.83
C THR A 258 18.63 5.48 -6.79
N PRO A 259 19.21 5.48 -5.58
CA PRO A 259 18.80 4.55 -4.52
C PRO A 259 17.31 4.64 -4.17
N CYS A 260 16.73 5.85 -4.21
CA CYS A 260 15.31 6.05 -3.97
C CYS A 260 14.44 5.41 -5.05
N GLU A 261 14.76 5.65 -6.32
CA GLU A 261 14.07 5.03 -7.45
C GLU A 261 14.19 3.51 -7.39
N TYR A 262 15.37 2.98 -7.09
CA TYR A 262 15.61 1.55 -6.96
C TYR A 262 14.73 0.92 -5.87
N ILE A 263 14.68 1.51 -4.67
CA ILE A 263 13.82 1.03 -3.57
C ILE A 263 12.34 1.10 -3.97
N VAL A 264 11.93 2.16 -4.66
CA VAL A 264 10.55 2.36 -5.09
C VAL A 264 10.13 1.41 -6.21
N GLU A 265 11.04 1.01 -7.10
CA GLU A 265 10.75 -0.05 -8.08
C GLU A 265 10.46 -1.40 -7.38
N TYR A 266 11.20 -1.73 -6.34
CA TYR A 266 10.88 -2.88 -5.49
C TYR A 266 9.49 -2.74 -4.85
N LEU A 267 9.19 -1.55 -4.31
CA LEU A 267 7.88 -1.27 -3.73
C LEU A 267 6.75 -1.50 -4.74
N LYS A 268 6.86 -0.97 -5.97
CA LYS A 268 5.86 -1.16 -7.04
C LYS A 268 5.68 -2.63 -7.38
N HIS A 269 6.79 -3.34 -7.56
CA HIS A 269 6.75 -4.78 -7.88
C HIS A 269 6.04 -5.59 -6.79
N TYR A 270 6.43 -5.42 -5.53
CA TYR A 270 5.85 -6.18 -4.42
C TYR A 270 4.43 -5.74 -4.08
N ALA A 271 4.07 -4.48 -4.29
CA ALA A 271 2.69 -4.00 -4.15
C ALA A 271 1.74 -4.64 -5.17
N ILE A 272 2.20 -4.92 -6.40
CA ILE A 272 1.41 -5.60 -7.43
C ILE A 272 1.36 -7.11 -7.16
N THR A 273 2.50 -7.75 -6.91
CA THR A 273 2.56 -9.20 -6.74
C THR A 273 1.81 -9.69 -5.49
N HIS A 274 1.77 -8.87 -4.44
CA HIS A 274 1.06 -9.14 -3.19
C HIS A 274 -0.24 -8.34 -3.05
N VAL A 275 -0.84 -7.94 -4.16
CA VAL A 275 -2.08 -7.13 -4.11
C VAL A 275 -3.21 -7.82 -3.33
N ASN A 276 -3.31 -9.14 -3.37
CA ASN A 276 -4.32 -9.90 -2.63
C ASN A 276 -4.25 -9.67 -1.10
N GLU A 277 -3.05 -9.46 -0.57
CA GLU A 277 -2.81 -9.19 0.85
C GLU A 277 -2.99 -7.70 1.18
N ILE A 278 -2.53 -6.83 0.28
CA ILE A 278 -2.51 -5.38 0.50
C ILE A 278 -3.89 -4.74 0.26
N PHE A 279 -4.60 -5.18 -0.80
CA PHE A 279 -5.88 -4.62 -1.22
C PHE A 279 -7.00 -5.09 -0.27
N SER A 280 -7.61 -4.16 0.45
CA SER A 280 -8.61 -4.44 1.48
C SER A 280 -10.04 -4.29 0.96
N TYR A 281 -11.01 -4.65 1.80
CA TYR A 281 -12.43 -4.36 1.55
C TYR A 281 -12.72 -2.85 1.50
N ALA A 282 -11.98 -2.05 2.27
CA ALA A 282 -12.11 -0.60 2.18
C ALA A 282 -11.65 -0.04 0.83
N ASP A 283 -10.69 -0.70 0.19
CA ASP A 283 -10.22 -0.29 -1.12
C ASP A 283 -11.24 -0.63 -2.21
N ILE A 284 -11.83 -1.84 -2.21
CA ILE A 284 -12.89 -2.18 -3.16
C ILE A 284 -14.15 -1.33 -2.96
N ASN A 285 -14.49 -1.00 -1.71
CA ASN A 285 -15.61 -0.11 -1.44
C ASN A 285 -15.46 1.28 -2.09
N ARG A 286 -14.24 1.82 -2.17
CA ARG A 286 -14.00 3.09 -2.89
C ARG A 286 -14.36 3.00 -4.38
N TYR A 287 -14.08 1.86 -5.03
CA TYR A 287 -14.48 1.64 -6.43
C TYR A 287 -16.00 1.49 -6.55
N ILE A 288 -16.64 0.80 -5.60
CA ILE A 288 -18.09 0.68 -5.53
C ILE A 288 -18.75 2.07 -5.36
N GLU A 289 -18.25 2.88 -4.44
CA GLU A 289 -18.72 4.24 -4.19
C GLU A 289 -18.57 5.11 -5.45
N LEU A 290 -17.41 5.04 -6.13
CA LEU A 290 -17.16 5.78 -7.37
C LEU A 290 -18.17 5.42 -8.47
N VAL A 291 -18.50 4.14 -8.63
CA VAL A 291 -19.50 3.70 -9.60
C VAL A 291 -20.91 4.10 -9.15
N SER A 292 -21.20 3.94 -7.86
CA SER A 292 -22.51 4.24 -7.26
C SER A 292 -22.91 5.70 -7.40
N GLU A 293 -21.95 6.62 -7.41
CA GLU A 293 -22.21 8.08 -7.50
C GLU A 293 -23.05 8.44 -8.73
N HIS A 294 -22.85 7.76 -9.86
CA HIS A 294 -23.56 8.05 -11.12
C HIS A 294 -24.29 6.85 -11.72
N ASN A 295 -24.02 5.64 -11.26
CA ASN A 295 -24.54 4.39 -11.81
C ASN A 295 -24.97 3.42 -10.68
N SER A 296 -25.74 3.90 -9.71
CA SER A 296 -26.16 3.07 -8.56
C SER A 296 -26.90 1.79 -8.98
N PHE A 297 -27.66 1.85 -10.08
CA PHE A 297 -28.38 0.69 -10.63
C PHE A 297 -27.48 -0.49 -10.98
N LEU A 298 -26.20 -0.23 -11.41
CA LEU A 298 -25.24 -1.30 -11.68
C LEU A 298 -24.84 -2.00 -10.39
N ILE A 299 -24.65 -1.25 -9.31
CA ILE A 299 -24.31 -1.80 -8.01
C ILE A 299 -25.46 -2.67 -7.49
N ASP A 300 -26.69 -2.13 -7.53
CA ASP A 300 -27.88 -2.82 -7.05
C ASP A 300 -28.19 -4.10 -7.83
N SER A 301 -27.89 -4.15 -9.15
CA SER A 301 -28.11 -5.33 -9.97
C SER A 301 -27.04 -6.41 -9.82
N ILE A 302 -25.82 -6.04 -9.43
CA ILE A 302 -24.67 -6.97 -9.39
C ILE A 302 -24.41 -7.49 -7.99
N LEU A 303 -24.38 -6.58 -6.98
CA LEU A 303 -23.98 -6.93 -5.62
C LEU A 303 -25.10 -7.59 -4.84
N GLY A 304 -24.77 -8.72 -4.21
CA GLY A 304 -25.68 -9.49 -3.39
C GLY A 304 -26.33 -10.67 -4.14
N ASP A 305 -26.97 -10.41 -5.26
CA ASP A 305 -27.67 -11.45 -6.03
C ASP A 305 -26.74 -12.25 -6.94
N PHE A 306 -25.83 -11.58 -7.64
CA PHE A 306 -24.93 -12.22 -8.58
C PHE A 306 -23.52 -12.41 -8.02
N ILE A 307 -22.89 -11.35 -7.49
CA ILE A 307 -21.51 -11.37 -6.99
C ILE A 307 -21.41 -10.78 -5.58
N SER A 308 -20.61 -11.38 -4.74
CA SER A 308 -20.25 -10.83 -3.43
C SER A 308 -19.12 -9.81 -3.52
N VAL A 309 -18.99 -8.94 -2.52
CA VAL A 309 -17.86 -8.01 -2.41
C VAL A 309 -16.51 -8.75 -2.36
N SER A 310 -16.47 -9.97 -1.80
CA SER A 310 -15.28 -10.82 -1.81
C SER A 310 -14.88 -11.27 -3.21
N GLU A 311 -15.85 -11.72 -4.01
CA GLU A 311 -15.60 -12.13 -5.39
C GLU A 311 -15.20 -10.93 -6.25
N LEU A 312 -15.83 -9.77 -6.04
CA LEU A 312 -15.43 -8.54 -6.71
C LEU A 312 -13.99 -8.13 -6.35
N LYS A 313 -13.64 -8.18 -5.06
CA LYS A 313 -12.25 -7.97 -4.62
C LYS A 313 -11.30 -8.94 -5.32
N TYR A 314 -11.63 -10.22 -5.40
CA TYR A 314 -10.81 -11.23 -6.08
C TYR A 314 -10.57 -10.90 -7.56
N ILE A 315 -11.61 -10.46 -8.28
CA ILE A 315 -11.51 -10.04 -9.69
C ILE A 315 -10.55 -8.86 -9.84
N PHE A 316 -10.73 -7.80 -9.05
CA PHE A 316 -9.86 -6.62 -9.11
C PHE A 316 -8.40 -6.99 -8.77
N CYS A 317 -8.18 -7.76 -7.72
CA CYS A 317 -6.84 -8.22 -7.37
C CYS A 317 -6.21 -9.08 -8.46
N SER A 318 -6.98 -9.96 -9.11
CA SER A 318 -6.49 -10.81 -10.20
C SER A 318 -6.08 -9.97 -11.43
N LEU A 319 -6.90 -8.99 -11.80
CA LEU A 319 -6.58 -8.08 -12.90
C LEU A 319 -5.32 -7.26 -12.61
N ILE A 320 -5.24 -6.63 -11.43
CA ILE A 320 -4.08 -5.81 -11.02
C ILE A 320 -2.80 -6.66 -10.98
N ARG A 321 -2.88 -7.86 -10.41
CA ARG A 321 -1.73 -8.77 -10.30
C ARG A 321 -1.17 -9.16 -11.68
N GLU A 322 -2.05 -9.31 -12.67
CA GLU A 322 -1.70 -9.59 -14.05
C GLU A 322 -1.42 -8.33 -14.87
N ARG A 323 -1.32 -7.16 -14.23
CA ARG A 323 -1.10 -5.84 -14.82
C ARG A 323 -2.16 -5.45 -15.85
N VAL A 324 -3.38 -5.94 -15.68
CA VAL A 324 -4.54 -5.49 -16.44
C VAL A 324 -5.13 -4.28 -15.74
N SER A 325 -5.29 -3.19 -16.48
CA SER A 325 -5.79 -1.93 -15.92
C SER A 325 -7.24 -2.04 -15.48
N VAL A 326 -7.52 -1.64 -14.24
CA VAL A 326 -8.86 -1.48 -13.68
C VAL A 326 -9.31 -0.02 -13.66
N LYS A 327 -8.66 0.83 -14.43
CA LYS A 327 -8.86 2.28 -14.43
C LYS A 327 -10.28 2.67 -14.87
N ASP A 328 -10.81 1.98 -15.86
CA ASP A 328 -12.20 2.13 -16.29
C ASP A 328 -13.12 1.26 -15.45
N VAL A 329 -13.28 1.68 -14.18
CA VAL A 329 -14.05 0.92 -13.18
C VAL A 329 -15.50 0.76 -13.65
N VAL A 330 -16.09 1.79 -14.23
CA VAL A 330 -17.49 1.77 -14.71
C VAL A 330 -17.65 0.71 -15.78
N PHE A 331 -16.77 0.67 -16.78
CA PHE A 331 -16.82 -0.33 -17.85
C PHE A 331 -16.67 -1.77 -17.29
N ILE A 332 -15.83 -1.96 -16.28
CA ILE A 332 -15.68 -3.27 -15.63
C ILE A 332 -17.00 -3.70 -14.98
N PHE A 333 -17.68 -2.82 -14.27
CA PHE A 333 -18.98 -3.10 -13.66
C PHE A 333 -20.07 -3.34 -14.70
N GLU A 334 -20.10 -2.54 -15.79
CA GLU A 334 -21.00 -2.79 -16.92
C GLU A 334 -20.82 -4.19 -17.49
N LYS A 335 -19.57 -4.63 -17.72
CA LYS A 335 -19.29 -5.97 -18.24
C LYS A 335 -19.64 -7.08 -17.25
N ILE A 336 -19.44 -6.87 -15.96
CA ILE A 336 -19.91 -7.82 -14.94
C ILE A 336 -21.44 -7.95 -15.00
N ASN A 337 -22.14 -6.84 -15.15
CA ASN A 337 -23.59 -6.84 -15.30
C ASN A 337 -24.04 -7.53 -16.61
N ASP A 338 -23.40 -7.24 -17.74
CA ASP A 338 -23.67 -7.89 -19.03
C ASP A 338 -23.52 -9.42 -18.97
N PHE A 339 -22.61 -9.91 -18.12
CA PHE A 339 -22.33 -11.34 -17.98
C PHE A 339 -23.13 -12.01 -16.86
N SER A 340 -23.92 -11.28 -16.08
CA SER A 340 -24.65 -11.82 -14.92
C SER A 340 -25.65 -12.90 -15.28
N ASP A 341 -26.31 -12.78 -16.44
CA ASP A 341 -27.36 -13.71 -16.89
C ASP A 341 -26.80 -15.01 -17.49
N ASP A 342 -25.61 -14.95 -18.13
CA ASP A 342 -25.08 -16.04 -18.98
C ASP A 342 -23.82 -16.71 -18.45
N SER A 343 -23.34 -16.32 -17.26
CA SER A 343 -22.04 -16.78 -16.76
C SER A 343 -22.13 -17.57 -15.49
N THR A 344 -21.32 -18.62 -15.41
CA THR A 344 -20.92 -19.15 -14.10
C THR A 344 -19.92 -18.17 -13.48
N LYS A 345 -19.90 -18.04 -12.16
CA LYS A 345 -18.95 -17.20 -11.45
C LYS A 345 -17.48 -17.59 -11.75
N ALA A 346 -17.24 -18.87 -12.05
CA ALA A 346 -15.93 -19.40 -12.41
C ALA A 346 -15.39 -18.81 -13.72
N ASP A 347 -16.26 -18.54 -14.69
CA ASP A 347 -15.87 -18.06 -16.02
C ASP A 347 -15.84 -16.52 -16.10
N LEU A 348 -16.34 -15.84 -15.07
CA LEU A 348 -16.53 -14.40 -15.09
C LEU A 348 -15.22 -13.64 -15.31
N LEU A 349 -14.14 -14.02 -14.63
CA LEU A 349 -12.83 -13.38 -14.79
C LEU A 349 -12.31 -13.52 -16.23
N ASP A 350 -12.44 -14.71 -16.82
CA ASP A 350 -11.97 -14.96 -18.19
C ASP A 350 -12.80 -14.20 -19.23
N LYS A 351 -14.13 -14.16 -19.06
CA LYS A 351 -15.01 -13.33 -19.91
C LYS A 351 -14.71 -11.85 -19.79
N LEU A 352 -14.46 -11.38 -18.56
CA LEU A 352 -14.10 -10.00 -18.32
C LEU A 352 -12.76 -9.65 -18.98
N ARG A 353 -11.75 -10.53 -18.91
CA ARG A 353 -10.49 -10.33 -19.61
C ARG A 353 -10.66 -10.30 -21.13
N CYS A 354 -11.52 -11.14 -21.70
CA CYS A 354 -11.86 -11.08 -23.13
C CYS A 354 -12.52 -9.73 -23.48
N ALA A 355 -13.39 -9.20 -22.64
CA ALA A 355 -13.97 -7.86 -22.83
C ALA A 355 -12.92 -6.74 -22.75
N LEU A 356 -11.87 -6.94 -21.94
CA LEU A 356 -10.73 -6.04 -21.78
C LEU A 356 -9.59 -6.31 -22.79
N SER A 357 -9.79 -7.20 -23.76
CA SER A 357 -8.77 -7.68 -24.73
C SER A 357 -7.99 -6.56 -25.41
N ARG A 358 -8.66 -5.48 -25.81
CA ARG A 358 -8.03 -4.35 -26.49
C ARG A 358 -6.97 -3.67 -25.61
N GLN A 359 -7.27 -3.41 -24.35
CA GLN A 359 -6.31 -2.79 -23.43
C GLN A 359 -5.21 -3.79 -23.00
N ILE A 360 -5.54 -5.08 -22.85
CA ILE A 360 -4.55 -6.11 -22.56
C ILE A 360 -3.55 -6.19 -23.72
N CYS A 361 -4.02 -6.30 -24.97
CA CYS A 361 -3.17 -6.33 -26.15
C CYS A 361 -2.32 -5.05 -26.28
N TYR A 362 -2.91 -3.87 -26.02
CA TYR A 362 -2.19 -2.61 -26.07
C TYR A 362 -1.03 -2.57 -25.07
N SER A 363 -1.17 -3.17 -23.89
CA SER A 363 -0.15 -3.17 -22.85
C SER A 363 1.06 -4.05 -23.16
N VAL A 364 0.95 -5.01 -24.08
CA VAL A 364 1.99 -5.98 -24.45
C VAL A 364 2.49 -5.87 -25.88
N ALA A 365 1.79 -5.11 -26.72
CA ALA A 365 2.18 -4.88 -28.11
C ALA A 365 3.28 -3.81 -28.21
N ASN A 366 4.04 -3.87 -29.30
CA ASN A 366 4.94 -2.80 -29.69
C ASN A 366 4.18 -1.62 -30.34
N GLU A 367 4.92 -0.59 -30.77
CA GLU A 367 4.36 0.60 -31.43
C GLU A 367 3.61 0.30 -32.72
N ASP A 368 3.99 -0.79 -33.43
CA ASP A 368 3.35 -1.28 -34.65
C ASP A 368 2.11 -2.16 -34.37
N LYS A 369 1.65 -2.24 -33.12
CA LYS A 369 0.56 -3.12 -32.66
C LYS A 369 0.82 -4.62 -32.89
N VAL A 370 2.08 -5.04 -32.85
CA VAL A 370 2.49 -6.44 -32.97
C VAL A 370 2.81 -6.99 -31.58
N ILE A 371 2.20 -8.12 -31.24
CA ILE A 371 2.47 -8.87 -30.02
C ILE A 371 3.42 -10.00 -30.36
N PHE A 372 4.63 -9.99 -29.81
CA PHE A 372 5.59 -11.08 -29.93
C PHE A 372 5.45 -12.01 -28.73
N ALA A 373 5.07 -13.25 -28.98
CA ALA A 373 4.78 -14.21 -27.92
C ALA A 373 5.38 -15.60 -28.21
N TYR A 374 5.58 -16.39 -27.17
CA TYR A 374 5.85 -17.81 -27.26
C TYR A 374 4.60 -18.60 -26.94
N GLU A 375 4.36 -19.68 -27.70
CA GLU A 375 3.28 -20.61 -27.41
C GLU A 375 3.73 -21.66 -26.41
N VAL A 376 2.90 -21.97 -25.41
CA VAL A 376 3.19 -23.03 -24.45
C VAL A 376 3.09 -24.39 -25.15
N SER A 377 4.12 -25.24 -25.00
CA SER A 377 4.20 -26.52 -25.69
C SER A 377 3.15 -27.52 -25.21
N GLY A 378 2.73 -28.42 -26.09
CA GLY A 378 1.78 -29.48 -25.75
C GLY A 378 2.24 -30.40 -24.62
N ASP A 379 3.54 -30.52 -24.39
CA ASP A 379 4.08 -31.34 -23.30
C ASP A 379 3.88 -30.62 -21.93
N VAL A 380 4.04 -29.31 -21.89
CA VAL A 380 3.75 -28.49 -20.70
C VAL A 380 2.25 -28.49 -20.43
N ILE A 381 1.41 -28.31 -21.47
CA ILE A 381 -0.05 -28.36 -21.33
C ILE A 381 -0.48 -29.69 -20.72
N LYS A 382 -0.07 -30.83 -21.31
CA LYS A 382 -0.39 -32.16 -20.79
C LYS A 382 0.15 -32.38 -19.37
N MET A 383 1.33 -31.87 -19.06
CA MET A 383 1.87 -31.94 -17.71
C MET A 383 0.97 -31.25 -16.70
N LEU A 384 0.47 -30.08 -17.05
CA LEU A 384 -0.41 -29.30 -16.16
C LEU A 384 -1.81 -29.92 -16.06
N GLU A 385 -2.37 -30.39 -17.15
CA GLU A 385 -3.69 -31.07 -17.17
C GLU A 385 -3.71 -32.39 -16.39
N THR A 386 -2.63 -33.15 -16.41
CA THR A 386 -2.55 -34.43 -15.69
C THR A 386 -2.29 -34.29 -14.21
N GLN A 387 -1.77 -33.12 -13.78
CA GLN A 387 -1.38 -32.88 -12.38
C GLN A 387 -2.31 -31.92 -11.64
N SER A 388 -3.21 -31.25 -12.35
CA SER A 388 -4.19 -30.38 -11.75
C SER A 388 -5.35 -31.18 -11.13
N TYR A 389 -5.68 -30.87 -9.89
CA TYR A 389 -6.87 -31.29 -9.16
C TYR A 389 -6.91 -32.67 -8.52
N SER A 390 -6.02 -32.95 -7.61
CA SER A 390 -6.20 -34.11 -6.71
C SER A 390 -6.28 -33.79 -5.22
N GLU A 391 -6.27 -32.53 -4.78
CA GLU A 391 -6.39 -32.27 -3.34
C GLU A 391 -7.21 -31.01 -3.00
N PRO A 392 -7.98 -31.02 -1.88
CA PRO A 392 -8.86 -29.91 -1.47
C PRO A 392 -8.14 -28.62 -1.06
N ASP A 393 -6.83 -28.66 -0.86
CA ASP A 393 -6.04 -27.51 -0.35
C ASP A 393 -5.42 -26.62 -1.44
N GLY A 394 -5.75 -26.86 -2.71
CA GLY A 394 -5.26 -26.01 -3.82
C GLY A 394 -3.76 -26.12 -4.12
N VAL A 395 -3.06 -27.12 -3.57
CA VAL A 395 -1.64 -27.35 -3.81
C VAL A 395 -1.45 -28.13 -5.11
N VAL A 396 -0.87 -27.47 -6.12
CA VAL A 396 -0.51 -28.12 -7.38
C VAL A 396 0.80 -28.86 -7.22
N LYS A 397 0.77 -30.17 -7.25
CA LYS A 397 1.99 -31.01 -7.31
C LYS A 397 2.47 -31.10 -8.76
N ILE A 398 3.60 -30.50 -9.07
CA ILE A 398 4.19 -30.46 -10.42
C ILE A 398 5.38 -31.44 -10.47
N ASP A 399 5.52 -32.16 -11.61
CA ASP A 399 6.74 -32.92 -11.89
C ASP A 399 7.95 -31.98 -11.94
N GLY A 400 8.77 -32.00 -10.90
CA GLY A 400 9.90 -31.09 -10.72
C GLY A 400 10.92 -31.14 -11.86
N THR A 401 11.06 -32.29 -12.55
CA THR A 401 12.01 -32.46 -13.66
C THR A 401 11.53 -31.75 -14.91
N LYS A 402 10.26 -31.99 -15.31
CA LYS A 402 9.66 -31.35 -16.48
C LYS A 402 9.52 -29.83 -16.27
N PHE A 403 9.11 -29.44 -15.09
CA PHE A 403 9.00 -28.03 -14.74
C PHE A 403 10.34 -27.31 -14.72
N SER A 404 11.42 -28.00 -14.29
CA SER A 404 12.78 -27.45 -14.33
C SER A 404 13.28 -27.24 -15.76
N LYS A 405 12.90 -28.13 -16.69
CA LYS A 405 13.21 -27.98 -18.12
C LYS A 405 12.47 -26.76 -18.68
N PHE A 406 11.17 -26.66 -18.46
CA PHE A 406 10.35 -25.52 -18.87
C PHE A 406 10.89 -24.19 -18.32
N LYS A 407 11.26 -24.16 -17.03
CA LYS A 407 11.88 -23.01 -16.39
C LYS A 407 13.17 -22.56 -17.06
N LYS A 408 13.99 -23.51 -17.51
CA LYS A 408 15.23 -23.23 -18.20
C LYS A 408 14.96 -22.66 -19.59
N GLU A 409 14.08 -23.29 -20.38
CA GLU A 409 13.67 -22.84 -21.70
C GLU A 409 13.05 -21.44 -21.65
N LEU A 410 12.20 -21.17 -20.66
CA LEU A 410 11.62 -19.84 -20.42
C LEU A 410 12.71 -18.77 -20.21
N LYS A 411 13.70 -19.07 -19.37
CA LYS A 411 14.79 -18.12 -19.10
C LYS A 411 15.74 -17.91 -20.29
N GLU A 412 15.90 -18.92 -21.13
CA GLU A 412 16.74 -18.84 -22.34
C GLU A 412 16.03 -18.09 -23.48
N SER A 413 14.69 -18.19 -23.56
CA SER A 413 13.89 -17.59 -24.64
C SER A 413 13.66 -16.09 -24.43
N PHE A 414 13.63 -15.62 -23.20
CA PHE A 414 13.41 -14.22 -22.90
C PHE A 414 14.69 -13.54 -22.41
N SER A 415 15.02 -12.41 -22.99
CA SER A 415 16.10 -11.54 -22.51
C SER A 415 15.71 -11.00 -21.14
N GLN A 416 16.65 -11.01 -20.20
CA GLN A 416 16.41 -10.45 -18.87
C GLN A 416 16.01 -8.98 -18.99
N GLY A 417 14.87 -8.63 -18.38
CA GLY A 417 14.31 -7.28 -18.38
C GLY A 417 13.32 -6.97 -19.50
N GLN A 418 13.01 -7.93 -20.38
CA GLN A 418 11.85 -7.84 -21.27
C GLN A 418 10.64 -8.53 -20.64
N ARG A 419 9.47 -7.96 -20.89
CA ARG A 419 8.20 -8.60 -20.50
C ARG A 419 8.02 -9.87 -21.32
N ALA A 420 7.89 -10.99 -20.64
CA ALA A 420 7.63 -12.27 -21.28
C ALA A 420 6.14 -12.39 -21.64
N VAL A 421 5.82 -12.62 -22.91
CA VAL A 421 4.44 -12.87 -23.35
C VAL A 421 4.29 -14.31 -23.79
N LEU A 422 3.35 -15.02 -23.17
CA LEU A 422 3.05 -16.41 -23.45
C LEU A 422 1.60 -16.58 -23.91
N ILE A 423 1.37 -17.47 -24.86
CA ILE A 423 0.03 -17.87 -25.29
C ILE A 423 -0.25 -19.27 -24.75
N ALA A 424 -1.35 -19.42 -24.03
CA ALA A 424 -1.79 -20.66 -23.40
C ALA A 424 -3.30 -20.90 -23.61
N PRO A 425 -3.79 -22.13 -23.49
CA PRO A 425 -5.22 -22.40 -23.44
C PRO A 425 -5.89 -21.66 -22.27
N GLN A 426 -7.10 -21.15 -22.47
CA GLN A 426 -7.84 -20.33 -21.50
C GLN A 426 -7.91 -21.01 -20.13
N HIS A 427 -8.26 -22.30 -20.06
CA HIS A 427 -8.41 -23.05 -18.81
C HIS A 427 -7.11 -23.25 -18.01
N LEU A 428 -5.92 -23.07 -18.64
CA LEU A 428 -4.61 -23.16 -17.99
C LEU A 428 -3.93 -21.79 -17.77
N ARG A 429 -4.47 -20.74 -18.38
CA ARG A 429 -3.88 -19.40 -18.39
C ARG A 429 -3.53 -18.88 -16.99
N GLN A 430 -4.51 -18.90 -16.09
CA GLN A 430 -4.35 -18.40 -14.74
C GLN A 430 -3.35 -19.24 -13.93
N LEU A 431 -3.42 -20.57 -14.04
CA LEU A 431 -2.49 -21.47 -13.39
C LEU A 431 -1.05 -21.22 -13.86
N LEU A 432 -0.86 -21.12 -15.18
CA LEU A 432 0.44 -20.79 -15.76
C LEU A 432 0.97 -19.45 -15.29
N PHE A 433 0.13 -18.42 -15.25
CA PHE A 433 0.53 -17.12 -14.73
C PHE A 433 1.04 -17.23 -13.30
N VAL A 434 0.32 -17.90 -12.40
CA VAL A 434 0.74 -18.09 -10.99
C VAL A 434 2.09 -18.81 -10.90
N LEU A 435 2.29 -19.86 -11.70
CA LEU A 435 3.54 -20.63 -11.69
C LEU A 435 4.73 -19.85 -12.26
N ILE A 436 4.51 -19.13 -13.36
CA ILE A 436 5.58 -18.44 -14.07
C ILE A 436 5.95 -17.15 -13.39
N SER A 437 5.00 -16.42 -12.83
CA SER A 437 5.26 -15.16 -12.09
C SER A 437 6.21 -15.33 -10.88
N GLN A 438 6.28 -16.53 -10.31
CA GLN A 438 7.26 -16.88 -9.27
C GLN A 438 8.70 -17.05 -9.81
N ILE A 439 8.85 -17.28 -11.12
CA ILE A 439 10.12 -17.57 -11.76
C ILE A 439 10.62 -16.37 -12.54
N TYR A 440 9.68 -15.66 -13.16
CA TYR A 440 9.92 -14.53 -14.04
C TYR A 440 8.97 -13.39 -13.63
N GLY A 441 9.53 -12.33 -13.07
CA GLY A 441 8.74 -11.28 -12.40
C GLY A 441 7.88 -10.44 -13.34
N ASP A 442 8.23 -10.34 -14.64
CA ASP A 442 7.48 -9.56 -15.63
C ASP A 442 6.96 -10.47 -16.75
N VAL A 443 5.85 -11.14 -16.50
CA VAL A 443 5.21 -12.09 -17.42
C VAL A 443 3.76 -11.70 -17.67
N SER A 444 3.32 -11.89 -18.92
CA SER A 444 1.92 -11.88 -19.32
C SER A 444 1.57 -13.23 -19.95
N VAL A 445 0.53 -13.86 -19.45
CA VAL A 445 -0.02 -15.07 -20.04
C VAL A 445 -1.38 -14.73 -20.64
N LEU A 446 -1.51 -14.88 -21.93
CA LEU A 446 -2.72 -14.58 -22.71
C LEU A 446 -3.30 -15.88 -23.26
N CYS A 447 -4.59 -15.88 -23.52
CA CYS A 447 -5.23 -16.93 -24.33
C CYS A 447 -5.57 -16.37 -25.73
N PRO A 448 -5.78 -17.24 -26.74
CA PRO A 448 -6.14 -16.80 -28.10
C PRO A 448 -7.38 -15.91 -28.14
N GLU A 449 -8.34 -16.17 -27.26
CA GLU A 449 -9.61 -15.43 -27.12
C GLU A 449 -9.42 -13.98 -26.63
N GLU A 450 -8.28 -13.68 -25.98
CA GLU A 450 -7.92 -12.34 -25.52
C GLU A 450 -7.21 -11.51 -26.59
N ILE A 451 -6.94 -12.06 -27.77
CA ILE A 451 -6.25 -11.30 -28.82
C ILE A 451 -7.29 -10.50 -29.62
N SER A 452 -7.25 -9.19 -29.46
CA SER A 452 -8.12 -8.27 -30.18
C SER A 452 -7.73 -8.18 -31.67
N ALA A 453 -8.73 -8.11 -32.55
CA ALA A 453 -8.53 -8.01 -34.01
C ALA A 453 -7.70 -6.79 -34.46
N ASP A 454 -7.53 -5.78 -33.61
CA ASP A 454 -6.72 -4.60 -33.89
C ASP A 454 -5.20 -4.86 -33.79
N PHE A 455 -4.77 -6.05 -33.34
CA PHE A 455 -3.39 -6.41 -33.05
C PHE A 455 -2.97 -7.66 -33.83
N GLU A 456 -1.72 -7.66 -34.28
CA GLU A 456 -1.11 -8.82 -34.93
C GLU A 456 -0.37 -9.67 -33.88
N LEU A 457 -0.65 -10.98 -33.84
CA LEU A 457 0.07 -11.93 -33.00
C LEU A 457 1.16 -12.64 -33.80
N LYS A 458 2.42 -12.51 -33.36
CA LYS A 458 3.57 -13.23 -33.94
C LYS A 458 4.15 -14.21 -32.94
N ILE A 459 3.99 -15.49 -33.23
CA ILE A 459 4.57 -16.57 -32.41
C ILE A 459 6.05 -16.74 -32.78
N LEU A 460 6.92 -16.52 -31.79
CA LEU A 460 8.37 -16.63 -31.94
C LEU A 460 8.87 -18.07 -31.83
N GLY A 461 8.13 -18.93 -31.13
CA GLY A 461 8.48 -20.32 -30.91
C GLY A 461 7.55 -20.99 -29.90
N LYS A 462 7.91 -22.21 -29.50
CA LYS A 462 7.19 -22.98 -28.46
C LYS A 462 8.13 -23.25 -27.28
N ILE A 463 7.60 -23.13 -26.08
CA ILE A 463 8.30 -23.35 -24.81
C ILE A 463 7.61 -24.44 -24.01
#